data_7bed1c6ae7efaf3a4280dbc8127c08d1
#
_entry.id   7bed1c6ae7efaf3a4280dbc8127c08d1
#
_cell.length_a   1.000
_cell.length_b   1.000
_cell.length_c   1.000
_cell.angle_alpha   90.00
_cell.angle_beta   90.00
_cell.angle_gamma   90.00
#
_symmetry.space_group_name_H-M   'P 1'
#
loop_
_entity.id
_entity.type
_entity.pdbx_description
1 polymer ?
#
loop_
_entity_poly.entity_id
_entity_poly.type
_entity_poly.pdbx_seq_one_letter_code
_entity_poly.pdbx_strand_id
1 'polypeptide(L)'
;VDTGKPIMAPVGSASLGRIMNVVGRPVDEMGPIKAEKYLPIHREAPSFVEQNTSVELLETGIKVVDLLVPFPKGGKMGLFGGAGVGKTVILMEMINNIAKQHGGISVFAGVGERTREGNDLYHEMKDAGVLEKAALVYGQMNEPPGARARVALTALTCAEYFRDEENQDVLLFIDNIFRFTQAGSEVSALLGRMPSAVGYQPTLGTDLGSLQERITSTNK
;
A
#
# COMPACT_ATOMS: atom_id res chain seq x y z
N VAL A 1 -8.60 -2.04 -25.46
CA VAL A 1 -9.58 -0.96 -25.71
C VAL A 1 -9.27 0.15 -24.74
N ASP A 2 -9.03 1.36 -25.25
CA ASP A 2 -8.87 2.54 -24.42
C ASP A 2 -10.22 2.90 -23.79
N THR A 3 -10.24 3.12 -22.48
CA THR A 3 -11.45 3.51 -21.73
C THR A 3 -11.65 5.03 -21.70
N GLY A 4 -10.69 5.82 -22.21
CA GLY A 4 -10.68 7.27 -22.14
C GLY A 4 -10.56 7.84 -20.72
N LYS A 5 -10.22 6.99 -19.74
CA LYS A 5 -10.08 7.38 -18.33
C LYS A 5 -8.78 6.79 -17.75
N PRO A 6 -8.15 7.46 -16.79
CA PRO A 6 -7.02 6.88 -16.04
C PRO A 6 -7.48 5.64 -15.27
N ILE A 7 -6.52 4.87 -14.76
CA ILE A 7 -6.82 3.76 -13.86
C ILE A 7 -7.47 4.32 -12.59
N MET A 8 -8.65 3.82 -12.28
CA MET A 8 -9.47 4.26 -11.14
C MET A 8 -9.51 3.16 -10.08
N ALA A 9 -9.26 3.53 -8.82
CA ALA A 9 -9.38 2.64 -7.67
C ALA A 9 -10.76 2.82 -7.00
N PRO A 10 -11.48 1.73 -6.67
CA PRO A 10 -12.65 1.80 -5.82
C PRO A 10 -12.20 2.15 -4.40
N VAL A 11 -12.85 3.13 -3.77
CA VAL A 11 -12.47 3.63 -2.44
C VAL A 11 -13.67 3.60 -1.49
N GLY A 12 -13.40 3.76 -0.21
CA GLY A 12 -14.41 3.76 0.85
C GLY A 12 -14.64 2.38 1.47
N SER A 13 -15.63 2.30 2.34
CA SER A 13 -15.94 1.12 3.15
C SER A 13 -16.21 -0.14 2.33
N ALA A 14 -16.67 0.00 1.07
CA ALA A 14 -16.89 -1.13 0.17
C ALA A 14 -15.61 -1.86 -0.24
N SER A 15 -14.43 -1.25 -0.06
CA SER A 15 -13.12 -1.86 -0.31
C SER A 15 -12.59 -2.65 0.89
N LEU A 16 -13.15 -2.46 2.07
CA LEU A 16 -12.72 -3.16 3.29
C LEU A 16 -13.16 -4.62 3.25
N GLY A 17 -12.31 -5.49 3.75
CA GLY A 17 -12.53 -6.93 3.72
C GLY A 17 -12.35 -7.58 2.35
N ARG A 18 -11.95 -6.82 1.33
CA ARG A 18 -11.88 -7.25 -0.05
C ARG A 18 -10.44 -7.32 -0.56
N ILE A 19 -10.24 -8.24 -1.50
CA ILE A 19 -9.01 -8.32 -2.27
C ILE A 19 -9.27 -7.83 -3.68
N MET A 20 -8.50 -6.85 -4.13
CA MET A 20 -8.61 -6.30 -5.48
C MET A 20 -7.26 -6.30 -6.20
N ASN A 21 -7.30 -6.26 -7.52
CA ASN A 21 -6.12 -6.07 -8.35
C ASN A 21 -5.85 -4.58 -8.63
N VAL A 22 -4.83 -4.29 -9.43
CA VAL A 22 -4.40 -2.93 -9.77
C VAL A 22 -5.48 -2.04 -10.37
N VAL A 23 -6.45 -2.61 -11.07
CA VAL A 23 -7.58 -1.87 -11.69
C VAL A 23 -8.84 -1.89 -10.83
N GLY A 24 -8.74 -2.29 -9.57
CA GLY A 24 -9.86 -2.34 -8.63
C GLY A 24 -10.87 -3.48 -8.88
N ARG A 25 -10.49 -4.48 -9.66
CA ARG A 25 -11.34 -5.67 -9.84
C ARG A 25 -11.13 -6.64 -8.68
N PRO A 26 -12.20 -7.21 -8.12
CA PRO A 26 -12.09 -8.19 -7.06
C PRO A 26 -11.42 -9.48 -7.58
N VAL A 27 -10.58 -10.08 -6.73
CA VAL A 27 -9.93 -11.38 -6.97
C VAL A 27 -10.26 -12.40 -5.88
N ASP A 28 -11.17 -12.05 -4.99
CA ASP A 28 -11.62 -12.83 -3.84
C ASP A 28 -12.89 -13.67 -4.11
N GLU A 29 -13.35 -13.70 -5.35
CA GLU A 29 -14.57 -14.41 -5.80
C GLU A 29 -15.88 -13.98 -5.08
N MET A 30 -15.85 -12.88 -4.31
CA MET A 30 -16.99 -12.35 -3.58
C MET A 30 -17.87 -11.40 -4.40
N GLY A 31 -17.73 -11.42 -5.73
CA GLY A 31 -18.48 -10.55 -6.64
C GLY A 31 -17.92 -9.12 -6.72
N PRO A 32 -18.53 -8.25 -7.55
CA PRO A 32 -18.01 -6.91 -7.82
C PRO A 32 -18.02 -6.02 -6.57
N ILE A 33 -16.99 -5.20 -6.44
CA ILE A 33 -16.92 -4.16 -5.40
C ILE A 33 -17.86 -3.02 -5.80
N LYS A 34 -18.93 -2.83 -5.04
CA LYS A 34 -19.91 -1.75 -5.28
C LYS A 34 -19.46 -0.50 -4.53
N ALA A 35 -18.40 0.14 -5.00
CA ALA A 35 -17.94 1.39 -4.44
C ALA A 35 -18.79 2.56 -4.97
N GLU A 36 -19.13 3.49 -4.11
CA GLU A 36 -19.83 4.73 -4.48
C GLU A 36 -18.90 5.71 -5.18
N LYS A 37 -17.61 5.68 -4.83
CA LYS A 37 -16.60 6.60 -5.33
C LYS A 37 -15.40 5.84 -5.92
N TYR A 38 -14.89 6.36 -7.02
CA TYR A 38 -13.68 5.89 -7.68
C TYR A 38 -12.71 7.05 -7.83
N LEU A 39 -11.44 6.86 -7.45
CA LEU A 39 -10.41 7.88 -7.55
C LEU A 39 -9.28 7.43 -8.48
N PRO A 40 -8.69 8.37 -9.26
CA PRO A 40 -7.55 8.03 -10.10
C PRO A 40 -6.34 7.68 -9.24
N ILE A 41 -5.59 6.65 -9.65
CA ILE A 41 -4.39 6.22 -8.89
C ILE A 41 -3.20 7.17 -9.07
N HIS A 42 -3.17 7.92 -10.17
CA HIS A 42 -2.18 8.96 -10.43
C HIS A 42 -2.71 10.28 -9.89
N ARG A 43 -2.21 10.68 -8.74
CA ARG A 43 -2.56 11.91 -8.02
C ARG A 43 -1.30 12.63 -7.61
N GLU A 44 -1.39 13.93 -7.47
CA GLU A 44 -0.33 14.75 -6.89
C GLU A 44 -0.24 14.54 -5.38
N ALA A 45 0.95 14.73 -4.82
CA ALA A 45 1.15 14.74 -3.38
C ALA A 45 0.43 15.94 -2.74
N PRO A 46 0.04 15.85 -1.46
CA PRO A 46 -0.49 17.00 -0.74
C PRO A 46 0.46 18.19 -0.82
N SER A 47 -0.10 19.38 -1.00
CA SER A 47 0.69 20.61 -1.07
C SER A 47 1.40 20.87 0.27
N PHE A 48 2.46 21.68 0.24
CA PHE A 48 3.22 22.03 1.45
C PHE A 48 2.35 22.59 2.58
N VAL A 49 1.32 23.36 2.24
CA VAL A 49 0.40 23.99 3.21
C VAL A 49 -0.54 22.96 3.86
N GLU A 50 -0.86 21.88 3.17
CA GLU A 50 -1.77 20.84 3.66
C GLU A 50 -1.08 19.82 4.56
N GLN A 51 0.26 19.77 4.56
CA GLN A 51 1.02 18.80 5.36
C GLN A 51 1.01 19.19 6.82
N ASN A 52 0.77 18.20 7.69
CA ASN A 52 0.90 18.36 9.12
C ASN A 52 2.36 18.15 9.55
N THR A 53 2.93 19.13 10.21
CA THR A 53 4.32 19.10 10.70
C THR A 53 4.44 18.70 12.18
N SER A 54 3.32 18.45 12.87
CA SER A 54 3.35 17.98 14.26
C SER A 54 3.88 16.53 14.31
N VAL A 55 4.81 16.29 15.25
CA VAL A 55 5.35 14.95 15.48
C VAL A 55 4.51 14.27 16.56
N GLU A 56 3.65 13.36 16.14
CA GLU A 56 2.92 12.47 17.02
C GLU A 56 3.45 11.05 16.86
N LEU A 57 3.58 10.31 17.95
CA LEU A 57 4.02 8.92 17.90
C LEU A 57 2.81 7.99 17.78
N LEU A 58 2.97 6.95 16.97
CA LEU A 58 2.05 5.84 16.86
C LEU A 58 2.51 4.72 17.78
N GLU A 59 1.73 4.40 18.79
CA GLU A 59 1.99 3.25 19.64
C GLU A 59 1.58 1.97 18.92
N THR A 60 2.57 1.15 18.55
CA THR A 60 2.33 -0.10 17.82
C THR A 60 1.91 -1.25 18.71
N GLY A 61 2.14 -1.14 20.03
CA GLY A 61 1.94 -2.22 21.00
C GLY A 61 3.04 -3.28 21.02
N ILE A 62 4.06 -3.12 20.17
CA ILE A 62 5.24 -4.00 20.13
C ILE A 62 6.36 -3.32 20.90
N LYS A 63 6.63 -3.78 22.12
CA LYS A 63 7.57 -3.13 23.07
C LYS A 63 8.91 -2.75 22.46
N VAL A 64 9.51 -3.65 21.69
CA VAL A 64 10.83 -3.41 21.10
C VAL A 64 10.78 -2.33 20.02
N VAL A 65 9.70 -2.23 19.27
CA VAL A 65 9.48 -1.19 18.26
C VAL A 65 9.26 0.15 18.96
N ASP A 66 8.28 0.21 19.86
CA ASP A 66 7.89 1.46 20.53
C ASP A 66 9.01 2.06 21.38
N LEU A 67 9.89 1.22 21.94
CA LEU A 67 11.01 1.66 22.77
C LEU A 67 12.26 2.07 21.95
N LEU A 68 12.60 1.31 20.91
CA LEU A 68 13.86 1.48 20.20
C LEU A 68 13.73 2.19 18.86
N VAL A 69 12.57 2.06 18.20
CA VAL A 69 12.31 2.62 16.86
C VAL A 69 10.87 3.14 16.80
N PRO A 70 10.49 4.11 17.62
CA PRO A 70 9.11 4.60 17.67
C PRO A 70 8.64 5.12 16.32
N PHE A 71 7.42 4.79 15.94
CA PHE A 71 6.83 5.18 14.66
C PHE A 71 6.19 6.57 14.79
N PRO A 72 6.63 7.57 14.03
CA PRO A 72 5.90 8.82 13.90
C PRO A 72 4.69 8.65 12.99
N LYS A 73 3.55 9.25 13.33
CA LYS A 73 2.40 9.35 12.42
C LYS A 73 2.81 10.12 11.15
N GLY A 74 2.39 9.63 9.99
CA GLY A 74 2.82 10.14 8.69
C GLY A 74 4.26 9.80 8.32
N GLY A 75 4.97 9.05 9.16
CA GLY A 75 6.32 8.54 8.90
C GLY A 75 6.34 7.34 7.97
N LYS A 76 7.53 7.02 7.50
CA LYS A 76 7.81 5.89 6.62
C LYS A 76 8.85 5.01 7.28
N MET A 77 8.51 3.75 7.53
CA MET A 77 9.37 2.80 8.24
C MET A 77 9.69 1.62 7.34
N GLY A 78 10.97 1.21 7.29
CA GLY A 78 11.41 0.04 6.53
C GLY A 78 11.67 -1.15 7.45
N LEU A 79 11.02 -2.28 7.17
CA LEU A 79 11.28 -3.56 7.80
C LEU A 79 12.16 -4.41 6.88
N PHE A 80 13.43 -4.57 7.22
CA PHE A 80 14.38 -5.34 6.44
C PHE A 80 14.65 -6.70 7.08
N GLY A 81 14.65 -7.74 6.26
CA GLY A 81 14.96 -9.09 6.72
C GLY A 81 14.84 -10.11 5.60
N GLY A 82 15.54 -11.22 5.74
CA GLY A 82 15.44 -12.36 4.84
C GLY A 82 14.07 -13.05 4.89
N ALA A 83 13.92 -14.13 4.14
CA ALA A 83 12.74 -14.97 4.21
C ALA A 83 12.64 -15.69 5.57
N GLY A 84 11.44 -15.83 6.11
CA GLY A 84 11.18 -16.60 7.33
C GLY A 84 11.64 -15.95 8.64
N VAL A 85 11.98 -14.66 8.65
CA VAL A 85 12.45 -13.96 9.87
C VAL A 85 11.33 -13.28 10.66
N GLY A 86 10.07 -13.54 10.33
CA GLY A 86 8.91 -13.05 11.09
C GLY A 86 8.39 -11.68 10.69
N LYS A 87 8.73 -11.15 9.50
CA LYS A 87 8.18 -9.88 8.99
C LYS A 87 6.65 -9.87 8.98
N THR A 88 6.05 -10.95 8.45
CA THR A 88 4.59 -11.10 8.38
C THR A 88 3.94 -11.13 9.77
N VAL A 89 4.60 -11.76 10.75
CA VAL A 89 4.10 -11.80 12.14
C VAL A 89 4.04 -10.40 12.75
N ILE A 90 5.10 -9.59 12.56
CA ILE A 90 5.12 -8.19 13.03
C ILE A 90 4.03 -7.38 12.34
N LEU A 91 3.87 -7.56 11.04
CA LEU A 91 2.85 -6.88 10.23
C LEU A 91 1.44 -7.21 10.74
N MET A 92 1.14 -8.51 10.96
CA MET A 92 -0.15 -8.96 11.49
C MET A 92 -0.43 -8.40 12.88
N GLU A 93 0.58 -8.37 13.74
CA GLU A 93 0.45 -7.79 15.08
C GLU A 93 0.16 -6.29 15.02
N MET A 94 0.83 -5.55 14.14
CA MET A 94 0.56 -4.13 13.94
C MET A 94 -0.85 -3.88 13.41
N ILE A 95 -1.30 -4.64 12.41
CA ILE A 95 -2.68 -4.54 11.89
C ILE A 95 -3.69 -4.81 13.00
N ASN A 96 -3.48 -5.86 13.78
CA ASN A 96 -4.37 -6.24 14.87
C ASN A 96 -4.45 -5.15 15.95
N ASN A 97 -3.31 -4.58 16.33
CA ASN A 97 -3.25 -3.54 17.35
C ASN A 97 -3.89 -2.23 16.86
N ILE A 98 -3.62 -1.81 15.64
CA ILE A 98 -4.25 -0.63 15.05
C ILE A 98 -5.76 -0.80 14.93
N ALA A 99 -6.23 -1.95 14.45
CA ALA A 99 -7.65 -2.22 14.32
C ALA A 99 -8.39 -2.24 15.67
N LYS A 100 -7.78 -2.82 16.71
CA LYS A 100 -8.41 -3.01 18.02
C LYS A 100 -8.26 -1.82 18.96
N GLN A 101 -7.08 -1.18 18.99
CA GLN A 101 -6.78 -0.12 19.96
C GLN A 101 -7.07 1.28 19.41
N HIS A 102 -6.77 1.53 18.15
CA HIS A 102 -6.92 2.84 17.54
C HIS A 102 -8.16 2.96 16.65
N GLY A 103 -8.84 1.84 16.36
CA GLY A 103 -9.99 1.82 15.44
C GLY A 103 -9.63 2.17 13.99
N GLY A 104 -8.33 2.29 13.69
CA GLY A 104 -7.79 2.67 12.40
C GLY A 104 -7.98 1.59 11.33
N ILE A 105 -7.73 2.00 10.10
CA ILE A 105 -7.82 1.15 8.91
C ILE A 105 -6.42 0.77 8.45
N SER A 106 -6.29 -0.44 7.92
CA SER A 106 -5.07 -0.90 7.30
C SER A 106 -5.27 -1.12 5.80
N VAL A 107 -4.30 -0.73 5.00
CA VAL A 107 -4.28 -1.03 3.57
C VAL A 107 -3.00 -1.79 3.26
N PHE A 108 -3.13 -2.93 2.62
CA PHE A 108 -1.99 -3.77 2.26
C PHE A 108 -1.82 -3.84 0.75
N ALA A 109 -0.60 -3.53 0.29
CA ALA A 109 -0.18 -3.63 -1.10
C ALA A 109 0.79 -4.80 -1.26
N GLY A 110 0.33 -5.89 -1.84
CA GLY A 110 1.19 -7.02 -2.24
C GLY A 110 1.82 -6.78 -3.61
N VAL A 111 3.06 -6.32 -3.63
CA VAL A 111 3.77 -5.94 -4.85
C VAL A 111 4.72 -7.04 -5.29
N GLY A 112 4.34 -7.78 -6.32
CA GLY A 112 5.17 -8.84 -6.89
C GLY A 112 5.39 -10.03 -5.94
N GLU A 113 4.52 -10.21 -4.97
CA GLU A 113 4.58 -11.31 -4.01
C GLU A 113 4.06 -12.63 -4.62
N ARG A 114 4.36 -13.74 -3.96
CA ARG A 114 3.84 -15.04 -4.34
C ARG A 114 2.36 -15.13 -4.01
N THR A 115 1.56 -15.66 -4.92
CA THR A 115 0.11 -15.83 -4.71
C THR A 115 -0.20 -16.63 -3.44
N ARG A 116 0.62 -17.63 -3.11
CA ARG A 116 0.47 -18.41 -1.89
C ARG A 116 0.61 -17.54 -0.63
N GLU A 117 1.66 -16.71 -0.55
CA GLU A 117 1.91 -15.83 0.60
C GLU A 117 0.79 -14.82 0.79
N GLY A 118 0.26 -14.27 -0.32
CA GLY A 118 -0.90 -13.39 -0.28
C GLY A 118 -2.18 -14.08 0.20
N ASN A 119 -2.38 -15.34 -0.18
CA ASN A 119 -3.51 -16.12 0.27
C ASN A 119 -3.39 -16.51 1.75
N ASP A 120 -2.19 -16.91 2.19
CA ASP A 120 -1.93 -17.23 3.59
C ASP A 120 -2.22 -15.99 4.47
N LEU A 121 -1.74 -14.81 4.08
CA LEU A 121 -2.00 -13.55 4.78
C LEU A 121 -3.50 -13.23 4.88
N TYR A 122 -4.25 -13.44 3.80
CA TYR A 122 -5.70 -13.24 3.80
C TYR A 122 -6.40 -14.12 4.84
N HIS A 123 -6.05 -15.40 4.88
CA HIS A 123 -6.62 -16.34 5.86
C HIS A 123 -6.23 -15.97 7.29
N GLU A 124 -4.97 -15.62 7.53
CA GLU A 124 -4.50 -15.16 8.84
C GLU A 124 -5.27 -13.91 9.32
N MET A 125 -5.49 -12.92 8.44
CA MET A 125 -6.30 -11.74 8.75
C MET A 125 -7.75 -12.07 9.07
N LYS A 126 -8.32 -13.03 8.34
CA LYS A 126 -9.69 -13.50 8.55
C LYS A 126 -9.82 -14.20 9.90
N ASP A 127 -8.89 -15.09 10.23
CA ASP A 127 -8.89 -15.84 11.49
C ASP A 127 -8.63 -14.93 12.69
N ALA A 128 -7.82 -13.90 12.53
CA ALA A 128 -7.59 -12.86 13.53
C ALA A 128 -8.77 -11.88 13.70
N GLY A 129 -9.77 -11.92 12.81
CA GLY A 129 -10.94 -11.04 12.85
C GLY A 129 -10.63 -9.56 12.53
N VAL A 130 -9.54 -9.29 11.81
CA VAL A 130 -9.13 -7.92 11.43
C VAL A 130 -9.36 -7.59 9.96
N LEU A 131 -9.81 -8.57 9.19
CA LEU A 131 -10.03 -8.40 7.75
C LEU A 131 -11.03 -7.29 7.42
N GLU A 132 -12.08 -7.12 8.23
CA GLU A 132 -13.12 -6.09 8.04
C GLU A 132 -12.57 -4.65 8.17
N LYS A 133 -11.38 -4.49 8.76
CA LYS A 133 -10.66 -3.22 8.90
C LYS A 133 -9.50 -3.08 7.93
N ALA A 134 -9.37 -3.99 6.98
CA ALA A 134 -8.26 -4.03 6.04
C ALA A 134 -8.73 -4.06 4.59
N ALA A 135 -8.08 -3.31 3.70
CA ALA A 135 -8.22 -3.42 2.26
C ALA A 135 -6.94 -4.03 1.67
N LEU A 136 -7.10 -5.04 0.81
CA LEU A 136 -5.98 -5.76 0.22
C LEU A 136 -5.90 -5.49 -1.28
N VAL A 137 -4.74 -5.05 -1.76
CA VAL A 137 -4.50 -4.78 -3.18
C VAL A 137 -3.32 -5.62 -3.64
N TYR A 138 -3.56 -6.57 -4.54
CA TYR A 138 -2.54 -7.51 -4.99
C TYR A 138 -2.15 -7.30 -6.46
N GLY A 139 -0.84 -7.22 -6.69
CA GLY A 139 -0.21 -7.34 -7.99
C GLY A 139 0.89 -8.39 -7.91
N GLN A 140 0.50 -9.65 -8.08
CA GLN A 140 1.33 -10.81 -7.83
C GLN A 140 2.47 -10.97 -8.85
N MET A 141 3.39 -11.92 -8.62
CA MET A 141 4.56 -12.17 -9.47
C MET A 141 4.21 -12.50 -10.93
N ASN A 142 3.04 -13.10 -11.18
CA ASN A 142 2.55 -13.47 -12.50
C ASN A 142 1.92 -12.31 -13.28
N GLU A 143 1.69 -11.18 -12.63
CA GLU A 143 1.16 -9.98 -13.26
C GLU A 143 2.22 -9.29 -14.15
N PRO A 144 1.81 -8.62 -15.24
CA PRO A 144 2.72 -7.83 -16.07
C PRO A 144 3.46 -6.76 -15.26
N PRO A 145 4.67 -6.35 -15.68
CA PRO A 145 5.44 -5.33 -14.94
C PRO A 145 4.71 -3.99 -14.78
N GLY A 146 3.89 -3.60 -15.77
CA GLY A 146 3.05 -2.41 -15.68
C GLY A 146 2.02 -2.47 -14.57
N ALA A 147 1.45 -3.63 -14.28
CA ALA A 147 0.53 -3.84 -13.15
C ALA A 147 1.28 -3.80 -11.83
N ARG A 148 2.37 -4.57 -11.71
CA ARG A 148 3.21 -4.60 -10.49
C ARG A 148 3.76 -3.22 -10.11
N ALA A 149 4.11 -2.39 -11.09
CA ALA A 149 4.56 -1.01 -10.87
C ALA A 149 3.46 -0.04 -10.43
N ARG A 150 2.19 -0.44 -10.43
CA ARG A 150 1.07 0.44 -10.12
C ARG A 150 0.20 -0.02 -8.95
N VAL A 151 0.34 -1.26 -8.52
CA VAL A 151 -0.47 -1.80 -7.41
C VAL A 151 -0.29 -1.01 -6.11
N ALA A 152 0.94 -0.55 -5.82
CA ALA A 152 1.20 0.30 -4.67
C ALA A 152 0.45 1.64 -4.75
N LEU A 153 0.31 2.21 -5.96
CA LEU A 153 -0.45 3.45 -6.18
C LEU A 153 -1.95 3.24 -5.96
N THR A 154 -2.48 2.09 -6.35
CA THR A 154 -3.89 1.73 -6.11
C THR A 154 -4.15 1.63 -4.60
N ALA A 155 -3.30 0.92 -3.86
CA ALA A 155 -3.39 0.80 -2.42
C ALA A 155 -3.26 2.16 -1.72
N LEU A 156 -2.29 2.97 -2.14
CA LEU A 156 -2.10 4.32 -1.61
C LEU A 156 -3.33 5.20 -1.84
N THR A 157 -3.97 5.11 -3.01
CA THR A 157 -5.20 5.87 -3.29
C THR A 157 -6.35 5.45 -2.38
N CYS A 158 -6.46 4.16 -2.03
CA CYS A 158 -7.43 3.71 -1.02
C CYS A 158 -7.11 4.28 0.37
N ALA A 159 -5.83 4.28 0.76
CA ALA A 159 -5.39 4.84 2.03
C ALA A 159 -5.64 6.36 2.12
N GLU A 160 -5.33 7.09 1.06
CA GLU A 160 -5.58 8.55 0.98
C GLU A 160 -7.05 8.89 1.15
N TYR A 161 -7.97 8.08 0.61
CA TYR A 161 -9.40 8.32 0.78
C TYR A 161 -9.80 8.30 2.26
N PHE A 162 -9.38 7.31 3.01
CA PHE A 162 -9.69 7.21 4.44
C PHE A 162 -9.03 8.33 5.25
N ARG A 163 -7.82 8.74 4.88
CA ARG A 163 -7.12 9.87 5.49
C ARG A 163 -7.84 11.20 5.22
N ASP A 164 -8.16 11.49 3.96
CA ASP A 164 -8.58 12.83 3.51
C ASP A 164 -10.10 13.05 3.63
N GLU A 165 -10.90 12.02 3.44
CA GLU A 165 -12.37 12.12 3.41
C GLU A 165 -13.02 11.60 4.70
N GLU A 166 -12.44 10.59 5.33
CA GLU A 166 -12.98 10.01 6.56
C GLU A 166 -12.19 10.41 7.82
N ASN A 167 -11.09 11.15 7.64
CA ASN A 167 -10.21 11.65 8.72
C ASN A 167 -9.80 10.53 9.69
N GLN A 168 -9.40 9.39 9.13
CA GLN A 168 -8.97 8.22 9.90
C GLN A 168 -7.47 8.01 9.83
N ASP A 169 -6.90 7.50 10.91
CA ASP A 169 -5.52 6.99 10.89
C ASP A 169 -5.46 5.74 10.03
N VAL A 170 -4.58 5.76 9.02
CA VAL A 170 -4.42 4.66 8.07
C VAL A 170 -3.00 4.12 8.11
N LEU A 171 -2.87 2.82 8.27
CA LEU A 171 -1.60 2.13 8.18
C LEU A 171 -1.47 1.47 6.79
N LEU A 172 -0.53 1.98 5.98
CA LEU A 172 -0.25 1.44 4.66
C LEU A 172 0.97 0.52 4.71
N PHE A 173 0.78 -0.72 4.29
CA PHE A 173 1.86 -1.70 4.12
C PHE A 173 2.14 -1.91 2.63
N ILE A 174 3.42 -1.90 2.26
CA ILE A 174 3.87 -2.23 0.90
C ILE A 174 4.86 -3.37 1.00
N ASP A 175 4.46 -4.55 0.62
CA ASP A 175 5.31 -5.74 0.61
C ASP A 175 5.48 -6.23 -0.84
N ASN A 176 6.60 -5.99 -1.46
CA ASN A 176 7.67 -5.15 -0.92
C ASN A 176 8.05 -4.05 -1.93
N ILE A 177 8.56 -2.97 -1.43
CA ILE A 177 8.93 -1.79 -2.25
C ILE A 177 10.04 -2.10 -3.28
N PHE A 178 10.88 -3.11 -3.03
CA PHE A 178 11.89 -3.55 -3.98
C PHE A 178 11.26 -4.07 -5.28
N ARG A 179 10.14 -4.80 -5.19
CA ARG A 179 9.43 -5.31 -6.36
C ARG A 179 8.78 -4.19 -7.18
N PHE A 180 8.34 -3.13 -6.54
CA PHE A 180 7.91 -1.91 -7.23
C PHE A 180 9.05 -1.33 -8.08
N THR A 181 10.25 -1.20 -7.50
CA THR A 181 11.44 -0.73 -8.19
C THR A 181 11.83 -1.64 -9.35
N GLN A 182 11.82 -2.96 -9.13
CA GLN A 182 12.13 -3.96 -10.14
C GLN A 182 11.15 -3.88 -11.33
N ALA A 183 9.86 -3.77 -11.06
CA ALA A 183 8.85 -3.62 -12.11
C ALA A 183 9.04 -2.33 -12.92
N GLY A 184 9.44 -1.25 -12.27
CA GLY A 184 9.82 0.01 -12.93
C GLY A 184 11.03 -0.18 -13.86
N SER A 185 12.03 -0.94 -13.46
CA SER A 185 13.20 -1.27 -14.30
C SER A 185 12.81 -2.10 -15.52
N GLU A 186 11.93 -3.09 -15.34
CA GLU A 186 11.41 -3.90 -16.44
C GLU A 186 10.64 -3.06 -17.47
N VAL A 187 9.77 -2.16 -17.00
CA VAL A 187 9.04 -1.23 -17.88
C VAL A 187 10.01 -0.31 -18.62
N SER A 188 11.01 0.22 -17.94
CA SER A 188 12.03 1.10 -18.53
C SER A 188 12.81 0.39 -19.64
N ALA A 189 13.19 -0.87 -19.41
CA ALA A 189 13.85 -1.70 -20.40
C ALA A 189 12.98 -1.99 -21.62
N LEU A 190 11.69 -2.28 -21.42
CA LEU A 190 10.73 -2.46 -22.52
C LEU A 190 10.53 -1.19 -23.36
N LEU A 191 10.70 -0.02 -22.75
CA LEU A 191 10.66 1.26 -23.46
C LEU A 191 11.98 1.66 -24.13
N GLY A 192 13.01 0.79 -24.05
CA GLY A 192 14.32 1.06 -24.66
C GLY A 192 15.11 2.17 -23.99
N ARG A 193 14.82 2.52 -22.75
CA ARG A 193 15.55 3.55 -22.00
C ARG A 193 16.91 3.02 -21.58
N MET A 194 17.94 3.86 -21.65
CA MET A 194 19.27 3.51 -21.20
C MET A 194 19.28 3.33 -19.67
N PRO A 195 19.72 2.16 -19.15
CA PRO A 195 19.78 1.96 -17.72
C PRO A 195 20.88 2.82 -17.06
N SER A 196 20.73 3.06 -15.75
CA SER A 196 21.78 3.67 -14.94
C SER A 196 22.98 2.72 -14.78
N ALA A 197 24.08 3.21 -14.20
CA ALA A 197 25.31 2.43 -14.01
C ALA A 197 25.14 1.10 -13.27
N VAL A 198 24.10 0.99 -12.41
CA VAL A 198 23.78 -0.23 -11.65
C VAL A 198 22.58 -1.02 -12.21
N GLY A 199 22.12 -0.67 -13.42
CA GLY A 199 21.06 -1.40 -14.13
C GLY A 199 19.62 -1.00 -13.80
N TYR A 200 19.41 -0.04 -12.90
CA TYR A 200 18.07 0.49 -12.62
C TYR A 200 17.64 1.54 -13.65
N GLN A 201 16.35 1.85 -13.66
CA GLN A 201 15.79 2.92 -14.49
C GLN A 201 16.39 4.29 -14.10
N PRO A 202 16.59 5.20 -15.07
CA PRO A 202 17.09 6.54 -14.79
C PRO A 202 16.13 7.38 -13.94
N THR A 203 14.85 7.02 -13.92
CA THR A 203 13.77 7.70 -13.17
C THR A 203 13.54 7.12 -11.76
N LEU A 204 14.43 6.26 -11.26
CA LEU A 204 14.26 5.57 -9.98
C LEU A 204 13.93 6.52 -8.82
N GLY A 205 14.72 7.59 -8.69
CA GLY A 205 14.53 8.58 -7.62
C GLY A 205 13.18 9.30 -7.72
N THR A 206 12.79 9.66 -8.93
CA THR A 206 11.51 10.35 -9.18
C THR A 206 10.32 9.42 -8.96
N ASP A 207 10.41 8.17 -9.41
CA ASP A 207 9.34 7.18 -9.27
C ASP A 207 9.06 6.87 -7.78
N LEU A 208 10.12 6.63 -7.01
CA LEU A 208 10.01 6.40 -5.55
C LEU A 208 9.62 7.68 -4.81
N GLY A 209 10.19 8.82 -5.17
CA GLY A 209 9.87 10.12 -4.57
C GLY A 209 8.39 10.45 -4.74
N SER A 210 7.84 10.29 -5.93
CA SER A 210 6.42 10.54 -6.21
C SER A 210 5.49 9.66 -5.36
N LEU A 211 5.85 8.39 -5.12
CA LEU A 211 5.11 7.51 -4.23
C LEU A 211 5.22 7.98 -2.77
N GLN A 212 6.44 8.27 -2.32
CA GLN A 212 6.72 8.58 -0.92
C GLN A 212 6.18 9.93 -0.47
N GLU A 213 6.17 10.96 -1.33
CA GLU A 213 5.65 12.29 -1.01
C GLU A 213 4.13 12.31 -0.79
N ARG A 214 3.42 11.33 -1.34
CA ARG A 214 1.99 11.15 -1.08
C ARG A 214 1.69 10.56 0.30
N ILE A 215 2.68 9.84 0.89
CA ILE A 215 2.55 9.22 2.22
C ILE A 215 2.95 10.26 3.27
N THR A 216 1.99 10.97 3.81
CA THR A 216 2.19 12.02 4.80
C THR A 216 0.92 12.23 5.61
N SER A 217 1.05 12.85 6.79
CA SER A 217 -0.10 13.37 7.55
C SER A 217 -0.55 14.72 6.98
N THR A 218 -1.84 14.94 6.95
CA THR A 218 -2.46 16.19 6.47
C THR A 218 -3.17 16.92 7.61
N ASN A 219 -3.40 18.24 7.45
CA ASN A 219 -4.10 19.08 8.42
C ASN A 219 -5.64 18.99 8.32
N LYS A 220 -6.14 18.06 7.53
CA LYS A 220 -7.59 17.82 7.35
C LYS A 220 -8.10 16.83 8.35
#